data_3e589838810ce174770e85afa9d53aee
#
_entry.id   3e589838810ce174770e85afa9d53aee
#
_cell.length_a   1.000
_cell.length_b   1.000
_cell.length_c   1.000
_cell.angle_alpha   90.00
_cell.angle_beta   90.00
_cell.angle_gamma   90.00
#
_symmetry.space_group_name_H-M   'P 1'
#
loop_
_entity.id
_entity.type
_entity.pdbx_description
1 polymer ?
#
loop_
_entity_poly.entity_id
_entity_poly.type
_entity_poly.pdbx_seq_one_letter_code
_entity_poly.pdbx_strand_id
1 'polypeptide(L)'
;MVRPDQKREAAQVMIKKGLPITKACRLLKLPRSSFYLEPRPVDTTSVQIVQSIAQCYQKLGYRMLHALHRNEEGGTMNHKKFFRIYHEQGLALRRRKRKKVIRERLALSLPDKPCVTWSMDFVFDRTEDGKALKILTLVDDYSKECLWLEVARNISGENLCEVLEFVMLIHGKPEYIRTDNGSEFTSKVFCLWLMKQEVKQHFIQPGKPTQNAYIESFNGRFRDECLNGNYFLDLEDAQRKIESWRDFYNEIRPHSSLGMIS
;
A
#
# COMPACT_ATOMS: atom_id res chain seq x y z
N MET A 1 -30.05 16.32 -4.41
CA MET A 1 -30.57 16.01 -5.74
C MET A 1 -31.16 14.60 -5.71
N VAL A 2 -32.44 14.41 -6.07
CA VAL A 2 -33.11 13.09 -6.02
C VAL A 2 -32.61 12.23 -7.19
N ARG A 3 -32.22 10.97 -6.91
CA ARG A 3 -31.68 10.06 -7.92
C ARG A 3 -32.76 9.61 -8.93
N PRO A 4 -32.38 9.25 -10.19
CA PRO A 4 -33.34 8.81 -11.21
C PRO A 4 -34.16 7.57 -10.84
N ASP A 5 -33.59 6.65 -10.03
CA ASP A 5 -34.26 5.46 -9.49
C ASP A 5 -35.38 5.85 -8.52
N GLN A 6 -35.11 6.75 -7.57
CA GLN A 6 -36.13 7.29 -6.65
C GLN A 6 -37.26 8.03 -7.39
N LYS A 7 -36.92 8.75 -8.48
CA LYS A 7 -37.93 9.39 -9.33
C LYS A 7 -38.79 8.36 -10.06
N ARG A 8 -38.23 7.24 -10.49
CA ARG A 8 -38.98 6.13 -11.11
C ARG A 8 -39.96 5.50 -10.14
N GLU A 9 -39.52 5.20 -8.91
CA GLU A 9 -40.38 4.67 -7.87
C GLU A 9 -41.52 5.62 -7.54
N ALA A 10 -41.23 6.91 -7.37
CA ALA A 10 -42.25 7.93 -7.16
C ALA A 10 -43.23 8.02 -8.32
N ALA A 11 -42.76 7.95 -9.57
CA ALA A 11 -43.62 7.92 -10.77
C ALA A 11 -44.53 6.68 -10.77
N GLN A 12 -44.02 5.51 -10.44
CA GLN A 12 -44.81 4.28 -10.35
C GLN A 12 -45.94 4.40 -9.31
N VAL A 13 -45.65 5.00 -8.14
CA VAL A 13 -46.67 5.24 -7.12
C VAL A 13 -47.76 6.19 -7.62
N MET A 14 -47.37 7.27 -8.31
CA MET A 14 -48.33 8.21 -8.91
C MET A 14 -49.23 7.56 -9.97
N ILE A 15 -48.63 6.67 -10.82
CA ILE A 15 -49.36 5.94 -11.83
C ILE A 15 -50.36 4.96 -11.22
N LYS A 16 -49.96 4.23 -10.14
CA LYS A 16 -50.86 3.35 -9.39
C LYS A 16 -52.03 4.10 -8.78
N LYS A 17 -51.90 5.41 -8.52
CA LYS A 17 -52.97 6.30 -8.04
C LYS A 17 -53.80 6.94 -9.18
N GLY A 18 -53.65 6.48 -10.40
CA GLY A 18 -54.45 6.91 -11.56
C GLY A 18 -53.86 8.07 -12.36
N LEU A 19 -52.63 8.54 -12.07
CA LEU A 19 -52.00 9.57 -12.91
C LEU A 19 -51.49 8.99 -14.24
N PRO A 20 -51.72 9.64 -15.40
CA PRO A 20 -51.08 9.23 -16.63
C PRO A 20 -49.56 9.32 -16.56
N ILE A 21 -48.86 8.35 -17.18
CA ILE A 21 -47.38 8.27 -17.19
C ILE A 21 -46.74 9.58 -17.65
N THR A 22 -47.29 10.21 -18.68
CA THR A 22 -46.82 11.49 -19.23
C THR A 22 -46.84 12.61 -18.19
N LYS A 23 -47.92 12.67 -17.38
CA LYS A 23 -48.08 13.68 -16.34
C LYS A 23 -47.17 13.41 -15.13
N ALA A 24 -47.07 12.16 -14.72
CA ALA A 24 -46.13 11.73 -13.62
C ALA A 24 -44.68 12.04 -13.99
N CYS A 25 -44.21 11.65 -15.16
CA CYS A 25 -42.86 11.93 -15.61
C CYS A 25 -42.57 13.43 -15.73
N ARG A 26 -43.51 14.24 -16.19
CA ARG A 26 -43.35 15.69 -16.31
C ARG A 26 -43.23 16.35 -14.92
N LEU A 27 -44.05 15.95 -13.94
CA LEU A 27 -44.04 16.48 -12.59
C LEU A 27 -42.68 16.18 -11.88
N LEU A 28 -42.15 15.00 -12.10
CA LEU A 28 -40.87 14.57 -11.48
C LEU A 28 -39.63 15.00 -12.28
N LYS A 29 -39.83 15.71 -13.39
CA LYS A 29 -38.75 16.05 -14.33
C LYS A 29 -37.92 14.81 -14.69
N LEU A 30 -38.59 13.71 -15.02
CA LEU A 30 -38.02 12.44 -15.44
C LEU A 30 -38.30 12.20 -16.92
N PRO A 31 -37.26 12.06 -17.77
CA PRO A 31 -37.47 11.68 -19.17
C PRO A 31 -38.25 10.36 -19.27
N ARG A 32 -39.23 10.25 -20.20
CA ARG A 32 -40.01 9.00 -20.40
C ARG A 32 -39.12 7.80 -20.71
N SER A 33 -38.06 8.01 -21.51
CA SER A 33 -37.06 6.98 -21.80
C SER A 33 -36.41 6.46 -20.52
N SER A 34 -36.14 7.34 -19.55
CA SER A 34 -35.57 6.95 -18.25
C SER A 34 -36.60 6.23 -17.35
N PHE A 35 -37.91 6.48 -17.56
CA PHE A 35 -38.95 5.75 -16.85
C PHE A 35 -39.04 4.29 -17.28
N TYR A 36 -38.94 4.03 -18.58
CA TYR A 36 -38.99 2.70 -19.18
C TYR A 36 -37.63 1.96 -19.15
N LEU A 37 -36.56 2.63 -18.65
CA LEU A 37 -35.28 2.01 -18.56
C LEU A 37 -35.31 0.89 -17.49
N GLU A 38 -35.27 -0.35 -17.92
CA GLU A 38 -35.12 -1.48 -17.02
C GLU A 38 -33.76 -1.41 -16.32
N PRO A 39 -33.72 -1.64 -14.99
CA PRO A 39 -32.47 -1.77 -14.29
C PRO A 39 -31.65 -2.89 -14.93
N ARG A 40 -30.40 -2.61 -15.28
CA ARG A 40 -29.51 -3.69 -15.74
C ARG A 40 -29.44 -4.76 -14.67
N PRO A 41 -29.53 -6.05 -15.05
CA PRO A 41 -29.39 -7.14 -14.10
C PRO A 41 -28.08 -6.97 -13.32
N VAL A 42 -28.14 -7.26 -12.02
CA VAL A 42 -26.93 -7.21 -11.16
C VAL A 42 -25.99 -8.27 -11.68
N ASP A 43 -24.81 -7.85 -12.08
CA ASP A 43 -23.73 -8.74 -12.50
C ASP A 43 -23.10 -9.39 -11.25
N THR A 44 -23.72 -10.46 -10.79
CA THR A 44 -23.35 -11.18 -9.57
C THR A 44 -21.92 -11.70 -9.62
N THR A 45 -21.47 -12.18 -10.78
CA THR A 45 -20.10 -12.66 -10.98
C THR A 45 -19.08 -11.55 -10.76
N SER A 46 -19.30 -10.37 -11.37
CA SER A 46 -18.41 -9.23 -11.13
C SER A 46 -18.43 -8.75 -9.68
N VAL A 47 -19.56 -8.83 -8.98
CA VAL A 47 -19.66 -8.49 -7.56
C VAL A 47 -18.85 -9.46 -6.72
N GLN A 48 -18.97 -10.76 -6.97
CA GLN A 48 -18.21 -11.80 -6.26
C GLN A 48 -16.70 -11.64 -6.45
N ILE A 49 -16.23 -11.38 -7.67
CA ILE A 49 -14.81 -11.12 -7.95
C ILE A 49 -14.31 -9.92 -7.14
N VAL A 50 -15.01 -8.80 -7.16
CA VAL A 50 -14.58 -7.60 -6.42
C VAL A 50 -14.57 -7.86 -4.91
N GLN A 51 -15.54 -8.59 -4.39
CA GLN A 51 -15.62 -8.95 -2.97
C GLN A 51 -14.49 -9.89 -2.56
N SER A 52 -14.21 -10.95 -3.32
CA SER A 52 -13.14 -11.90 -3.02
C SER A 52 -11.77 -11.23 -2.98
N ILE A 53 -11.43 -10.44 -4.01
CA ILE A 53 -10.17 -9.70 -4.04
C ILE A 53 -10.07 -8.71 -2.85
N ALA A 54 -11.14 -7.98 -2.54
CA ALA A 54 -11.15 -7.04 -1.44
C ALA A 54 -11.05 -7.72 -0.06
N GLN A 55 -11.54 -8.94 0.08
CA GLN A 55 -11.40 -9.75 1.30
C GLN A 55 -9.97 -10.27 1.47
N CYS A 56 -9.31 -10.69 0.40
CA CYS A 56 -7.91 -11.10 0.44
C CYS A 56 -6.98 -9.92 0.79
N TYR A 57 -7.25 -8.74 0.23
CA TYR A 57 -6.36 -7.59 0.34
C TYR A 57 -7.06 -6.38 0.98
N GLN A 58 -7.51 -6.55 2.22
CA GLN A 58 -8.36 -5.59 2.95
C GLN A 58 -7.77 -4.17 3.13
N LYS A 59 -6.46 -4.03 3.04
CA LYS A 59 -5.76 -2.73 3.22
C LYS A 59 -5.49 -2.00 1.91
N LEU A 60 -5.75 -2.65 0.77
CA LEU A 60 -5.54 -2.05 -0.55
C LEU A 60 -6.78 -1.28 -1.02
N GLY A 61 -6.57 -0.10 -1.61
CA GLY A 61 -7.64 0.69 -2.21
C GLY A 61 -8.04 0.19 -3.60
N TYR A 62 -9.22 0.55 -4.09
CA TYR A 62 -9.79 0.04 -5.34
C TYR A 62 -8.86 0.08 -6.56
N ARG A 63 -7.96 1.07 -6.67
CA ARG A 63 -7.01 1.16 -7.80
C ARG A 63 -6.01 0.02 -7.80
N MET A 64 -5.51 -0.35 -6.62
CA MET A 64 -4.59 -1.47 -6.46
C MET A 64 -5.31 -2.80 -6.63
N LEU A 65 -6.51 -2.94 -6.04
CA LEU A 65 -7.34 -4.13 -6.23
C LEU A 65 -7.71 -4.34 -7.70
N HIS A 66 -8.00 -3.26 -8.43
CA HIS A 66 -8.25 -3.35 -9.88
C HIS A 66 -6.99 -3.72 -10.66
N ALA A 67 -5.82 -3.22 -10.26
CA ALA A 67 -4.55 -3.59 -10.88
C ALA A 67 -4.22 -5.08 -10.62
N LEU A 68 -4.41 -5.58 -9.40
CA LEU A 68 -4.30 -7.01 -9.08
C LEU A 68 -5.21 -7.85 -9.97
N HIS A 69 -6.49 -7.51 -10.07
CA HIS A 69 -7.44 -8.20 -10.94
C HIS A 69 -6.96 -8.27 -12.41
N ARG A 70 -6.32 -7.21 -12.90
CA ARG A 70 -5.77 -7.19 -14.26
C ARG A 70 -4.51 -8.02 -14.42
N ASN A 71 -3.61 -7.95 -13.44
CA ASN A 71 -2.27 -8.52 -13.55
C ASN A 71 -2.28 -10.03 -13.27
N GLU A 72 -2.99 -10.48 -12.23
CA GLU A 72 -2.99 -11.89 -11.83
C GLU A 72 -4.03 -12.73 -12.57
N GLU A 73 -5.22 -12.17 -12.80
CA GLU A 73 -6.35 -12.93 -13.34
C GLU A 73 -6.59 -12.68 -14.84
N GLY A 74 -5.79 -11.83 -15.48
CA GLY A 74 -6.06 -11.37 -16.85
C GLY A 74 -7.41 -10.68 -16.98
N GLY A 75 -7.91 -10.12 -15.87
CA GLY A 75 -9.25 -9.57 -15.76
C GLY A 75 -9.48 -8.39 -16.70
N THR A 76 -10.61 -8.40 -17.41
CA THR A 76 -11.00 -7.37 -18.40
C THR A 76 -11.95 -6.33 -17.85
N MET A 77 -12.27 -6.37 -16.54
CA MET A 77 -13.24 -5.45 -15.95
C MET A 77 -12.75 -4.00 -16.03
N ASN A 78 -13.58 -3.13 -16.62
CA ASN A 78 -13.27 -1.70 -16.69
C ASN A 78 -13.19 -1.08 -15.29
N HIS A 79 -12.20 -0.21 -15.06
CA HIS A 79 -11.97 0.43 -13.76
C HIS A 79 -13.19 1.20 -13.20
N LYS A 80 -14.02 1.80 -14.08
CA LYS A 80 -15.27 2.48 -13.68
C LYS A 80 -16.30 1.50 -13.14
N LYS A 81 -16.42 0.30 -13.76
CA LYS A 81 -17.30 -0.78 -13.28
C LYS A 81 -16.80 -1.31 -11.94
N PHE A 82 -15.50 -1.59 -11.83
CA PHE A 82 -14.85 -2.04 -10.59
C PHE A 82 -15.07 -1.03 -9.45
N PHE A 83 -14.82 0.25 -9.70
CA PHE A 83 -15.02 1.34 -8.72
C PHE A 83 -16.47 1.42 -8.25
N ARG A 84 -17.45 1.35 -9.17
CA ARG A 84 -18.87 1.38 -8.82
C ARG A 84 -19.23 0.23 -7.89
N ILE A 85 -18.89 -1.02 -8.26
CA ILE A 85 -19.17 -2.21 -7.46
C ILE A 85 -18.50 -2.08 -6.08
N TYR A 86 -17.23 -1.70 -6.04
CA TYR A 86 -16.46 -1.50 -4.80
C TYR A 86 -17.15 -0.54 -3.84
N HIS A 87 -17.71 0.56 -4.37
CA HIS A 87 -18.47 1.52 -3.56
C HIS A 87 -19.86 1.03 -3.16
N GLU A 88 -20.59 0.40 -4.07
CA GLU A 88 -21.93 -0.16 -3.81
C GLU A 88 -21.89 -1.25 -2.74
N GLN A 89 -20.81 -2.03 -2.69
CA GLN A 89 -20.58 -3.07 -1.67
C GLN A 89 -20.01 -2.51 -0.34
N GLY A 90 -19.83 -1.20 -0.20
CA GLY A 90 -19.33 -0.59 1.03
C GLY A 90 -17.87 -0.90 1.39
N LEU A 91 -17.07 -1.37 0.41
CA LEU A 91 -15.68 -1.80 0.60
C LEU A 91 -14.69 -0.61 0.70
N ALA A 92 -15.16 0.62 0.58
CA ALA A 92 -14.32 1.81 0.52
C ALA A 92 -13.55 2.04 1.85
N LEU A 93 -12.22 2.09 1.76
CA LEU A 93 -11.37 2.35 2.91
C LEU A 93 -11.59 3.75 3.46
N ARG A 94 -11.72 3.87 4.78
CA ARG A 94 -11.76 5.17 5.46
C ARG A 94 -10.39 5.84 5.37
N ARG A 95 -10.31 6.97 4.65
CA ARG A 95 -9.09 7.77 4.58
C ARG A 95 -9.06 8.80 5.70
N ARG A 96 -7.98 8.81 6.50
CA ARG A 96 -7.70 9.93 7.39
C ARG A 96 -7.40 11.16 6.53
N LYS A 97 -8.14 12.25 6.72
CA LYS A 97 -7.83 13.55 6.11
C LYS A 97 -6.53 14.06 6.75
N ARG A 98 -5.41 13.97 6.02
CA ARG A 98 -4.17 14.60 6.47
C ARG A 98 -4.28 16.11 6.28
N LYS A 99 -3.93 16.89 7.32
CA LYS A 99 -3.74 18.34 7.15
C LYS A 99 -2.58 18.53 6.19
N LYS A 100 -2.80 19.30 5.11
CA LYS A 100 -1.71 19.69 4.20
C LYS A 100 -0.80 20.66 4.95
N VAL A 101 0.36 20.21 5.36
CA VAL A 101 1.44 21.09 5.83
C VAL A 101 2.23 21.45 4.58
N ILE A 102 2.26 22.72 4.26
CA ILE A 102 3.11 23.27 3.19
C ILE A 102 4.55 23.23 3.73
N ARG A 103 5.34 22.30 3.25
CA ARG A 103 6.78 22.23 3.51
C ARG A 103 7.49 22.36 2.18
N GLU A 104 8.59 23.10 2.13
CA GLU A 104 9.49 23.10 0.98
C GLU A 104 9.94 21.66 0.72
N ARG A 105 9.64 21.17 -0.46
CA ARG A 105 10.09 19.86 -0.91
C ARG A 105 11.45 20.04 -1.57
N LEU A 106 12.51 19.83 -0.81
CA LEU A 106 13.80 19.57 -1.42
C LEU A 106 13.67 18.25 -2.19
N ALA A 107 13.90 18.31 -3.50
CA ALA A 107 13.90 17.14 -4.34
C ALA A 107 15.01 16.21 -3.85
N LEU A 108 14.64 14.99 -3.41
CA LEU A 108 15.62 13.93 -3.20
C LEU A 108 16.22 13.59 -4.58
N SER A 109 17.55 13.60 -4.66
CA SER A 109 18.25 13.03 -5.80
C SER A 109 17.87 11.55 -5.85
N LEU A 110 17.08 11.17 -6.85
CA LEU A 110 16.80 9.77 -7.15
C LEU A 110 18.05 9.16 -7.78
N PRO A 111 18.46 7.96 -7.36
CA PRO A 111 19.43 7.21 -8.12
C PRO A 111 18.88 6.94 -9.54
N ASP A 112 19.75 6.83 -10.51
CA ASP A 112 19.40 6.62 -11.93
C ASP A 112 19.29 5.13 -12.30
N LYS A 113 19.75 4.24 -11.44
CA LYS A 113 19.72 2.78 -11.61
C LYS A 113 19.55 2.04 -10.27
N PRO A 114 19.18 0.75 -10.30
CA PRO A 114 19.12 -0.08 -9.08
C PRO A 114 20.49 -0.23 -8.42
N CYS A 115 20.49 -0.58 -7.15
CA CYS A 115 21.68 -0.87 -6.33
C CYS A 115 22.70 0.29 -6.22
N VAL A 116 22.26 1.53 -6.40
CA VAL A 116 23.10 2.71 -6.12
C VAL A 116 22.93 3.17 -4.69
N THR A 117 21.69 3.31 -4.24
CA THR A 117 21.40 3.80 -2.89
C THR A 117 20.36 2.91 -2.21
N TRP A 118 20.75 2.34 -1.08
CA TRP A 118 19.84 1.62 -0.20
C TRP A 118 19.46 2.50 1.00
N SER A 119 18.21 2.49 1.37
CA SER A 119 17.72 3.14 2.59
C SER A 119 17.41 2.10 3.67
N MET A 120 17.84 2.36 4.88
CA MET A 120 17.61 1.50 6.05
C MET A 120 16.95 2.28 7.19
N ASP A 121 16.10 1.58 7.92
CA ASP A 121 15.47 2.11 9.13
C ASP A 121 15.02 0.97 10.05
N PHE A 122 14.71 1.31 11.31
CA PHE A 122 14.14 0.37 12.26
C PHE A 122 12.66 0.61 12.48
N VAL A 123 11.89 -0.47 12.45
CA VAL A 123 10.49 -0.48 12.84
C VAL A 123 10.34 -1.36 14.07
N PHE A 124 9.52 -0.91 15.03
CA PHE A 124 9.30 -1.63 16.28
C PHE A 124 7.88 -2.14 16.36
N ASP A 125 7.72 -3.35 16.89
CA ASP A 125 6.46 -3.97 17.21
C ASP A 125 6.62 -4.86 18.45
N ARG A 126 5.67 -5.72 18.75
CA ARG A 126 5.72 -6.66 19.86
C ARG A 126 4.94 -7.94 19.55
N THR A 127 5.34 -9.02 20.17
CA THR A 127 4.62 -10.28 20.19
C THR A 127 3.47 -10.24 21.19
N GLU A 128 2.56 -11.22 21.13
CA GLU A 128 1.37 -11.33 21.99
C GLU A 128 1.74 -11.32 23.49
N ASP A 129 2.86 -11.94 23.85
CA ASP A 129 3.42 -11.95 25.21
C ASP A 129 4.06 -10.61 25.63
N GLY A 130 3.92 -9.57 24.82
CA GLY A 130 4.40 -8.20 25.08
C GLY A 130 5.90 -7.98 24.81
N LYS A 131 6.66 -9.00 24.43
CA LYS A 131 8.10 -8.86 24.14
C LYS A 131 8.32 -8.05 22.86
N ALA A 132 9.29 -7.14 22.92
CA ALA A 132 9.60 -6.26 21.78
C ALA A 132 10.11 -7.04 20.56
N LEU A 133 9.70 -6.58 19.39
CA LEU A 133 10.28 -6.93 18.10
C LEU A 133 10.99 -5.71 17.54
N LYS A 134 12.20 -5.89 17.08
CA LYS A 134 12.99 -4.91 16.35
C LYS A 134 13.18 -5.41 14.93
N ILE A 135 12.74 -4.63 13.96
CA ILE A 135 12.70 -5.02 12.56
C ILE A 135 13.54 -4.02 11.78
N LEU A 136 14.63 -4.51 11.18
CA LEU A 136 15.39 -3.73 10.20
C LEU A 136 14.66 -3.79 8.86
N THR A 137 14.45 -2.64 8.26
CA THR A 137 13.90 -2.53 6.90
C THR A 137 14.99 -2.02 5.97
N LEU A 138 15.16 -2.69 4.83
CA LEU A 138 16.15 -2.35 3.80
C LEU A 138 15.49 -2.29 2.43
N VAL A 139 15.57 -1.15 1.78
CA VAL A 139 14.88 -0.87 0.52
C VAL A 139 15.82 -0.23 -0.49
N ASP A 140 15.75 -0.64 -1.75
CA ASP A 140 16.42 0.05 -2.85
C ASP A 140 15.64 1.33 -3.23
N ASP A 141 16.34 2.47 -3.25
CA ASP A 141 15.71 3.77 -3.50
C ASP A 141 15.25 3.96 -4.95
N TYR A 142 15.77 3.18 -5.91
CA TYR A 142 15.36 3.24 -7.31
C TYR A 142 14.19 2.30 -7.60
N SER A 143 14.39 0.99 -7.43
CA SER A 143 13.38 -0.03 -7.74
C SER A 143 12.18 -0.01 -6.79
N LYS A 144 12.36 0.50 -5.56
CA LYS A 144 11.41 0.43 -4.45
C LYS A 144 11.23 -1.00 -3.89
N GLU A 145 12.06 -1.90 -4.31
CA GLU A 145 12.11 -3.28 -3.83
C GLU A 145 12.52 -3.33 -2.36
N CYS A 146 11.85 -4.15 -1.59
CA CYS A 146 12.24 -4.49 -0.23
C CYS A 146 13.31 -5.57 -0.27
N LEU A 147 14.58 -5.18 -0.18
CA LEU A 147 15.71 -6.09 -0.28
C LEU A 147 15.75 -7.06 0.90
N TRP A 148 15.43 -6.57 2.12
CA TRP A 148 15.47 -7.39 3.32
C TRP A 148 14.59 -6.85 4.45
N LEU A 149 14.05 -7.76 5.25
CA LEU A 149 13.40 -7.49 6.53
C LEU A 149 14.01 -8.43 7.59
N GLU A 150 14.89 -7.89 8.45
CA GLU A 150 15.44 -8.66 9.57
C GLU A 150 14.57 -8.49 10.80
N VAL A 151 14.09 -9.59 11.36
CA VAL A 151 13.19 -9.59 12.52
C VAL A 151 13.87 -10.27 13.70
N ALA A 152 14.17 -9.52 14.74
CA ALA A 152 14.82 -10.02 15.94
C ALA A 152 14.31 -9.34 17.20
N ARG A 153 14.73 -9.85 18.37
CA ARG A 153 14.49 -9.17 19.65
C ARG A 153 15.40 -7.98 19.85
N ASN A 154 16.63 -8.09 19.35
CA ASN A 154 17.60 -7.01 19.30
C ASN A 154 18.47 -7.17 18.06
N ILE A 155 18.93 -6.07 17.48
CA ILE A 155 19.84 -6.04 16.33
C ILE A 155 20.97 -5.09 16.71
N SER A 156 22.16 -5.62 16.81
CA SER A 156 23.39 -4.87 17.11
C SER A 156 24.07 -4.35 15.85
N GLY A 157 25.15 -3.58 16.00
CA GLY A 157 25.98 -3.16 14.87
C GLY A 157 26.65 -4.32 14.15
N GLU A 158 27.03 -5.39 14.87
CA GLU A 158 27.58 -6.62 14.30
C GLU A 158 26.53 -7.34 13.47
N ASN A 159 25.31 -7.52 13.99
CA ASN A 159 24.21 -8.13 13.24
C ASN A 159 23.89 -7.36 11.96
N LEU A 160 23.96 -6.01 11.99
CA LEU A 160 23.79 -5.20 10.78
C LEU A 160 24.83 -5.55 9.70
N CYS A 161 26.10 -5.74 10.11
CA CYS A 161 27.15 -6.11 9.17
C CYS A 161 26.88 -7.47 8.53
N GLU A 162 26.49 -8.48 9.32
CA GLU A 162 26.15 -9.83 8.86
C GLU A 162 24.98 -9.81 7.86
N VAL A 163 23.91 -9.11 8.21
CA VAL A 163 22.73 -8.97 7.34
C VAL A 163 23.10 -8.30 6.02
N LEU A 164 23.84 -7.19 6.07
CA LEU A 164 24.24 -6.47 4.85
C LEU A 164 25.22 -7.28 3.99
N GLU A 165 26.11 -8.04 4.58
CA GLU A 165 27.02 -8.92 3.83
C GLU A 165 26.21 -9.96 3.05
N PHE A 166 25.22 -10.58 3.69
CA PHE A 166 24.31 -11.51 3.03
C PHE A 166 23.49 -10.86 1.91
N VAL A 167 22.91 -9.67 2.16
CA VAL A 167 22.10 -8.96 1.16
C VAL A 167 22.95 -8.49 -0.02
N MET A 168 24.18 -8.03 0.24
CA MET A 168 25.12 -7.66 -0.82
C MET A 168 25.53 -8.84 -1.68
N LEU A 169 25.58 -10.05 -1.13
CA LEU A 169 25.88 -11.27 -1.90
C LEU A 169 24.76 -11.57 -2.91
N ILE A 170 23.51 -11.27 -2.55
CA ILE A 170 22.33 -11.57 -3.39
C ILE A 170 22.07 -10.46 -4.41
N HIS A 171 22.08 -9.20 -3.97
CA HIS A 171 21.62 -8.06 -4.76
C HIS A 171 22.76 -7.19 -5.32
N GLY A 172 24.00 -7.52 -4.98
CA GLY A 172 25.16 -6.68 -5.31
C GLY A 172 25.44 -5.63 -4.25
N LYS A 173 26.55 -4.91 -4.39
CA LYS A 173 27.03 -3.91 -3.44
C LYS A 173 26.51 -2.51 -3.81
N PRO A 174 25.83 -1.76 -2.90
CA PRO A 174 25.42 -0.39 -3.17
C PRO A 174 26.62 0.57 -3.09
N GLU A 175 26.49 1.74 -3.72
CA GLU A 175 27.44 2.84 -3.54
C GLU A 175 27.19 3.61 -2.25
N TYR A 176 25.90 3.72 -1.87
CA TYR A 176 25.45 4.52 -0.74
C TYR A 176 24.44 3.75 0.12
N ILE A 177 24.58 3.90 1.43
CA ILE A 177 23.57 3.48 2.38
C ILE A 177 23.07 4.72 3.12
N ARG A 178 21.74 4.95 3.09
CA ARG A 178 21.08 6.05 3.79
C ARG A 178 20.45 5.54 5.08
N THR A 179 20.78 6.20 6.19
CA THR A 179 20.29 5.85 7.54
C THR A 179 19.91 7.11 8.32
N ASP A 180 19.13 6.94 9.36
CA ASP A 180 19.06 7.93 10.42
C ASP A 180 20.32 7.90 11.31
N ASN A 181 20.30 8.68 12.41
CA ASN A 181 21.39 8.75 13.38
C ASN A 181 21.21 7.75 14.55
N GLY A 182 20.53 6.64 14.34
CA GLY A 182 20.36 5.60 15.34
C GLY A 182 21.69 5.06 15.87
N SER A 183 21.71 4.62 17.12
CA SER A 183 22.92 4.13 17.80
C SER A 183 23.58 2.98 17.05
N GLU A 184 22.79 2.12 16.44
CA GLU A 184 23.26 0.96 15.67
C GLU A 184 23.98 1.39 14.41
N PHE A 185 23.43 2.39 13.70
CA PHE A 185 23.97 2.93 12.45
C PHE A 185 25.20 3.84 12.67
N THR A 186 25.35 4.38 13.88
CA THR A 186 26.52 5.19 14.28
C THR A 186 27.54 4.38 15.05
N SER A 187 27.31 3.08 15.25
CA SER A 187 28.24 2.22 15.97
C SER A 187 29.60 2.15 15.26
N LYS A 188 30.67 2.14 16.06
CA LYS A 188 32.04 2.07 15.53
C LYS A 188 32.26 0.83 14.65
N VAL A 189 31.67 -0.31 15.02
CA VAL A 189 31.78 -1.56 14.27
C VAL A 189 31.17 -1.38 12.87
N PHE A 190 29.94 -0.87 12.80
CA PHE A 190 29.24 -0.67 11.53
C PHE A 190 29.95 0.35 10.63
N CYS A 191 30.39 1.49 11.19
CA CYS A 191 31.12 2.50 10.43
C CYS A 191 32.43 1.96 9.85
N LEU A 192 33.22 1.21 10.65
CA LEU A 192 34.48 0.60 10.18
C LEU A 192 34.21 -0.47 9.11
N TRP A 193 33.14 -1.25 9.25
CA TRP A 193 32.77 -2.26 8.28
C TRP A 193 32.38 -1.61 6.94
N LEU A 194 31.56 -0.53 6.94
CA LEU A 194 31.21 0.20 5.73
C LEU A 194 32.44 0.78 5.02
N MET A 195 33.39 1.31 5.77
CA MET A 195 34.68 1.78 5.20
C MET A 195 35.45 0.64 4.54
N LYS A 196 35.54 -0.54 5.17
CA LYS A 196 36.16 -1.73 4.59
C LYS A 196 35.45 -2.20 3.32
N GLN A 197 34.12 -2.06 3.28
CA GLN A 197 33.33 -2.39 2.11
C GLN A 197 33.32 -1.28 1.04
N GLU A 198 33.97 -0.14 1.28
CA GLU A 198 33.97 1.03 0.37
C GLU A 198 32.54 1.54 0.05
N VAL A 199 31.62 1.40 1.01
CA VAL A 199 30.24 1.88 0.92
C VAL A 199 30.13 3.19 1.69
N LYS A 200 29.57 4.23 1.08
CA LYS A 200 29.42 5.54 1.70
C LYS A 200 28.13 5.60 2.50
N GLN A 201 28.20 6.05 3.75
CA GLN A 201 27.03 6.28 4.58
C GLN A 201 26.53 7.71 4.44
N HIS A 202 25.24 7.86 4.12
CA HIS A 202 24.56 9.14 4.07
C HIS A 202 23.61 9.27 5.28
N PHE A 203 24.00 10.09 6.24
CA PHE A 203 23.13 10.40 7.37
C PHE A 203 22.05 11.42 6.99
N ILE A 204 20.85 11.18 7.47
CA ILE A 204 19.75 12.14 7.34
C ILE A 204 20.02 13.32 8.29
N GLN A 205 19.91 14.53 7.78
CA GLN A 205 20.08 15.73 8.60
C GLN A 205 18.93 15.84 9.63
N PRO A 206 19.25 16.13 10.90
CA PRO A 206 18.22 16.35 11.92
C PRO A 206 17.18 17.38 11.45
N GLY A 207 15.90 17.06 11.62
CA GLY A 207 14.79 17.94 11.21
C GLY A 207 14.43 17.93 9.71
N LYS A 208 15.11 17.13 8.87
CA LYS A 208 14.78 16.96 7.45
C LYS A 208 14.25 15.57 7.10
N PRO A 209 13.06 15.18 7.59
CA PRO A 209 12.49 13.85 7.32
C PRO A 209 12.27 13.59 5.83
N THR A 210 12.16 14.64 5.00
CA THR A 210 12.04 14.48 3.55
C THR A 210 13.23 13.76 2.92
N GLN A 211 14.40 13.75 3.55
CA GLN A 211 15.59 13.04 3.07
C GLN A 211 15.46 11.51 3.22
N ASN A 212 14.52 11.02 4.06
CA ASN A 212 14.23 9.59 4.22
C ASN A 212 12.82 9.20 3.73
N ALA A 213 12.23 10.03 2.89
CA ALA A 213 10.82 9.87 2.50
C ALA A 213 10.51 8.50 1.86
N TYR A 214 11.50 7.83 1.26
CA TYR A 214 11.31 6.50 0.64
C TYR A 214 11.10 5.42 1.69
N ILE A 215 12.03 5.32 2.65
CA ILE A 215 11.92 4.31 3.71
C ILE A 215 10.76 4.64 4.66
N GLU A 216 10.49 5.93 4.95
CA GLU A 216 9.31 6.33 5.73
C GLU A 216 8.00 5.91 5.04
N SER A 217 7.93 6.11 3.72
CA SER A 217 6.76 5.69 2.93
C SER A 217 6.62 4.17 2.88
N PHE A 218 7.72 3.43 2.80
CA PHE A 218 7.75 1.97 2.89
C PHE A 218 7.29 1.51 4.27
N ASN A 219 7.90 2.02 5.34
CA ASN A 219 7.58 1.68 6.72
C ASN A 219 6.11 1.98 7.07
N GLY A 220 5.56 3.07 6.51
CA GLY A 220 4.14 3.37 6.63
C GLY A 220 3.25 2.29 6.02
N ARG A 221 3.59 1.78 4.83
CA ARG A 221 2.87 0.66 4.18
C ARG A 221 3.07 -0.65 4.92
N PHE A 222 4.30 -0.96 5.30
CA PHE A 222 4.62 -2.14 6.09
C PHE A 222 3.82 -2.19 7.38
N ARG A 223 3.73 -1.05 8.09
CA ARG A 223 2.92 -0.94 9.29
C ARG A 223 1.44 -1.12 9.00
N ASP A 224 0.90 -0.45 7.98
CA ASP A 224 -0.53 -0.48 7.68
C ASP A 224 -0.98 -1.83 7.09
N GLU A 225 -0.16 -2.44 6.23
CA GLU A 225 -0.52 -3.62 5.45
C GLU A 225 -0.11 -4.95 6.11
N CYS A 226 0.98 -4.95 6.90
CA CYS A 226 1.49 -6.12 7.60
C CYS A 226 1.28 -6.02 9.12
N LEU A 227 1.98 -5.11 9.79
CA LEU A 227 2.05 -5.11 11.25
C LEU A 227 0.68 -4.89 11.92
N ASN A 228 -0.07 -3.87 11.48
CA ASN A 228 -1.39 -3.58 12.04
C ASN A 228 -2.47 -4.62 11.65
N GLY A 229 -2.18 -5.52 10.74
CA GLY A 229 -3.09 -6.57 10.28
C GLY A 229 -2.86 -7.93 10.92
N ASN A 230 -1.74 -8.11 11.62
CA ASN A 230 -1.32 -9.39 12.17
C ASN A 230 -1.13 -9.32 13.69
N TYR A 231 -1.39 -10.43 14.35
CA TYR A 231 -0.91 -10.73 15.70
C TYR A 231 0.27 -11.70 15.57
N PHE A 232 1.36 -11.42 16.29
CA PHE A 232 2.56 -12.24 16.29
C PHE A 232 2.60 -13.05 17.59
N LEU A 233 2.44 -14.36 17.49
CA LEU A 233 2.45 -15.25 18.65
C LEU A 233 3.84 -15.26 19.30
N ASP A 234 4.87 -15.42 18.51
CA ASP A 234 6.28 -15.46 18.90
C ASP A 234 7.18 -14.87 17.82
N LEU A 235 8.50 -15.01 17.98
CA LEU A 235 9.46 -14.49 17.01
C LEU A 235 9.42 -15.22 15.68
N GLU A 236 9.27 -16.54 15.68
CA GLU A 236 9.24 -17.36 14.46
C GLU A 236 7.96 -17.08 13.63
N ASP A 237 6.82 -16.91 14.30
CA ASP A 237 5.58 -16.51 13.63
C ASP A 237 5.69 -15.13 13.04
N ALA A 238 6.35 -14.18 13.74
CA ALA A 238 6.62 -12.85 13.22
C ALA A 238 7.52 -12.88 11.97
N GLN A 239 8.61 -13.63 12.03
CA GLN A 239 9.53 -13.80 10.90
C GLN A 239 8.80 -14.37 9.68
N ARG A 240 8.06 -15.44 9.85
CA ARG A 240 7.31 -16.10 8.77
C ARG A 240 6.26 -15.18 8.12
N LYS A 241 5.46 -14.47 8.93
CA LYS A 241 4.42 -13.56 8.44
C LYS A 241 4.98 -12.33 7.75
N ILE A 242 6.07 -11.78 8.27
CA ILE A 242 6.75 -10.61 7.73
C ILE A 242 7.45 -10.96 6.41
N GLU A 243 8.08 -12.14 6.33
CA GLU A 243 8.69 -12.62 5.09
C GLU A 243 7.63 -12.86 4.00
N SER A 244 6.52 -13.52 4.33
CA SER A 244 5.40 -13.69 3.39
C SER A 244 4.85 -12.35 2.89
N TRP A 245 4.83 -11.32 3.74
CA TRP A 245 4.44 -9.98 3.32
C TRP A 245 5.50 -9.33 2.41
N ARG A 246 6.80 -9.56 2.63
CA ARG A 246 7.89 -9.08 1.76
C ARG A 246 7.75 -9.65 0.36
N ASP A 247 7.49 -10.96 0.25
CA ASP A 247 7.26 -11.62 -1.04
C ASP A 247 6.03 -11.03 -1.73
N PHE A 248 4.91 -10.88 -1.03
CA PHE A 248 3.74 -10.20 -1.56
C PHE A 248 4.05 -8.76 -2.01
N TYR A 249 4.82 -8.01 -1.22
CA TYR A 249 5.18 -6.62 -1.52
C TYR A 249 6.00 -6.50 -2.80
N ASN A 250 6.96 -7.39 -3.01
CA ASN A 250 7.86 -7.36 -4.15
C ASN A 250 7.24 -7.97 -5.42
N GLU A 251 6.52 -9.10 -5.29
CA GLU A 251 6.12 -9.89 -6.45
C GLU A 251 4.69 -9.62 -6.92
N ILE A 252 3.79 -9.30 -6.00
CA ILE A 252 2.34 -9.27 -6.29
C ILE A 252 1.77 -7.86 -6.17
N ARG A 253 2.22 -7.09 -5.18
CA ARG A 253 1.65 -5.80 -4.83
C ARG A 253 1.88 -4.75 -5.91
N PRO A 254 0.82 -4.13 -6.50
CA PRO A 254 1.00 -3.07 -7.48
C PRO A 254 1.63 -1.82 -6.87
N HIS A 255 2.67 -1.30 -7.51
CA HIS A 255 3.36 -0.07 -7.11
C HIS A 255 2.91 1.11 -7.96
N SER A 256 2.27 2.11 -7.34
CA SER A 256 1.80 3.31 -8.06
C SER A 256 2.93 4.14 -8.67
N SER A 257 4.14 4.08 -8.10
CA SER A 257 5.34 4.73 -8.65
C SER A 257 5.90 4.04 -9.88
N LEU A 258 5.59 2.75 -10.07
CA LEU A 258 6.03 1.92 -11.19
C LEU A 258 4.89 1.67 -12.21
N GLY A 259 3.85 2.51 -12.23
CA GLY A 259 2.75 2.36 -13.19
C GLY A 259 1.76 1.23 -12.87
N MET A 260 1.64 0.83 -11.61
CA MET A 260 0.77 -0.27 -11.13
C MET A 260 1.25 -1.68 -11.53
N ILE A 261 2.53 -1.84 -11.78
CA ILE A 261 3.22 -3.15 -11.84
C ILE A 261 3.86 -3.47 -10.48
N SER A 262 4.05 -4.75 -10.19
CA SER A 262 4.83 -5.27 -9.07
C SER A 262 6.31 -5.25 -9.37
#